data_aa2d2124a8b0b3584a6d8ce07b1771ff
#
_entry.id   aa2d2124a8b0b3584a6d8ce07b1771ff
#
_cell.length_a   1.000
_cell.length_b   1.000
_cell.length_c   1.000
_cell.angle_alpha   90.00
_cell.angle_beta   90.00
_cell.angle_gamma   90.00
#
_symmetry.space_group_name_H-M   'P 1'
#
loop_
_entity.id
_entity.type
_entity.pdbx_description
1 polymer ?
#
loop_
_entity_poly.entity_id
_entity_poly.type
_entity_poly.pdbx_seq_one_letter_code
_entity_poly.pdbx_strand_id
1 'polypeptide(L)'
;MSDQASLNLTTNKTGPVECLGQTFPSEEARREHYLKLLAAKLKDPEFRKIEGFPLGSDEAILALSDPPYYTACPNPWLGEFIKHHGTAYEPKKPYHREPFAADVSEGKNHPIYGAHSYHTKVPHRAIMKYLLHYTQPGDVVFDGFCGTGMTGVAAKFCGDSTEVQALGYRIKDDGTIIDEEGKAISKIGSRRVILNDLSPIASFIAYNYNVPVDADAFERAATQLLKEVEKELGWMYETKHTDGSKRRIDFTVWSEVFTCPECGGELTFTEEATDEETKGVKDEFPCPRCSATLTKRKLERVFEATLDPVTKAPWKRVKFKPCLIQYRVGKEKFEKSPDKEDLATLARVEQLPFPSSLPSNKWPIDEMYHGSRLEPKGFNHTHQMFICRAAQSLGLLWEKARNFRNGRIRQMLLFFVEQANWTMSRLNRYRPTGYSQVNQYLTGVYYLAAQHAECSPWYTLDGKAKRLASVFSLFPTQNNRCAITTMSAASIAA
;
A
#
# COMPACT_ATOMS: atom_id res chain seq x y z
N MET A 1 9.55 -8.93 34.24
CA MET A 1 8.61 -10.00 33.92
C MET A 1 7.26 -9.33 33.78
N SER A 2 6.88 -8.91 32.59
CA SER A 2 5.61 -8.25 32.27
C SER A 2 4.74 -9.23 31.53
N ASP A 3 3.58 -9.50 32.10
CA ASP A 3 2.52 -10.34 31.53
C ASP A 3 2.21 -9.95 30.07
N GLN A 4 2.71 -10.74 29.14
CA GLN A 4 2.15 -10.80 27.81
C GLN A 4 0.82 -11.56 27.92
N ALA A 5 -0.25 -10.82 28.07
CA ALA A 5 -1.59 -11.37 27.86
C ALA A 5 -1.66 -11.84 26.40
N SER A 6 -1.44 -13.11 26.19
CA SER A 6 -1.56 -13.78 24.90
C SER A 6 -3.03 -13.74 24.48
N LEU A 7 -3.38 -12.85 23.56
CA LEU A 7 -4.65 -12.90 22.85
C LEU A 7 -4.68 -14.19 22.02
N ASN A 8 -5.29 -15.24 22.59
CA ASN A 8 -5.68 -16.45 21.87
C ASN A 8 -6.85 -16.10 20.92
N LEU A 9 -6.57 -15.40 19.83
CA LEU A 9 -7.50 -15.24 18.71
C LEU A 9 -7.38 -16.50 17.82
N THR A 10 -7.87 -17.62 18.34
CA THR A 10 -8.04 -18.85 17.58
C THR A 10 -9.34 -18.78 16.80
N THR A 11 -9.31 -18.21 15.60
CA THR A 11 -10.26 -18.55 14.55
C THR A 11 -9.53 -19.39 13.49
N ASN A 12 -8.95 -20.49 13.91
CA ASN A 12 -8.53 -21.53 13.01
C ASN A 12 -9.76 -22.35 12.66
N LYS A 13 -10.09 -22.46 11.37
CA LYS A 13 -10.86 -23.62 10.92
C LYS A 13 -10.04 -24.84 11.30
N THR A 14 -10.29 -25.37 12.49
CA THR A 14 -9.66 -26.61 12.98
C THR A 14 -10.29 -27.77 12.23
N GLY A 15 -9.71 -28.13 11.10
CA GLY A 15 -10.17 -29.25 10.29
C GLY A 15 -9.23 -29.54 9.14
N PRO A 16 -9.28 -30.74 8.56
CA PRO A 16 -8.47 -31.11 7.41
C PRO A 16 -8.70 -30.17 6.23
N VAL A 17 -7.61 -29.78 5.55
CA VAL A 17 -7.64 -28.97 4.35
C VAL A 17 -7.03 -29.73 3.19
N GLU A 18 -7.68 -29.66 2.03
CA GLU A 18 -7.17 -30.22 0.79
C GLU A 18 -6.41 -29.15 0.01
N CYS A 19 -5.23 -29.50 -0.49
CA CYS A 19 -4.39 -28.60 -1.28
C CYS A 19 -3.64 -29.40 -2.35
N LEU A 20 -3.91 -29.12 -3.63
CA LEU A 20 -3.29 -29.76 -4.79
C LEU A 20 -3.31 -31.29 -4.71
N GLY A 21 -4.47 -31.86 -4.29
CA GLY A 21 -4.67 -33.31 -4.17
C GLY A 21 -4.07 -33.96 -2.91
N GLN A 22 -3.52 -33.17 -1.98
CA GLN A 22 -3.01 -33.62 -0.69
C GLN A 22 -3.89 -33.10 0.45
N THR A 23 -4.09 -33.94 1.48
CA THR A 23 -4.85 -33.57 2.67
C THR A 23 -3.91 -33.25 3.83
N PHE A 24 -4.12 -32.10 4.47
CA PHE A 24 -3.37 -31.64 5.62
C PHE A 24 -4.29 -31.52 6.84
N PRO A 25 -3.79 -31.76 8.06
CA PRO A 25 -4.63 -31.70 9.29
C PRO A 25 -5.10 -30.27 9.60
N SER A 26 -4.40 -29.23 9.11
CA SER A 26 -4.78 -27.83 9.27
C SER A 26 -4.14 -26.93 8.20
N GLU A 27 -4.57 -25.68 8.10
CA GLU A 27 -4.00 -24.67 7.21
C GLU A 27 -2.55 -24.33 7.62
N GLU A 28 -2.23 -24.36 8.91
CA GLU A 28 -0.86 -24.18 9.42
C GLU A 28 0.05 -25.32 8.96
N ALA A 29 -0.41 -26.56 9.07
CA ALA A 29 0.35 -27.73 8.63
C ALA A 29 0.62 -27.71 7.12
N ARG A 30 -0.39 -27.32 6.30
CA ARG A 30 -0.21 -27.08 4.87
C ARG A 30 0.87 -26.03 4.63
N ARG A 31 0.73 -24.87 5.27
CA ARG A 31 1.65 -23.75 5.10
C ARG A 31 3.09 -24.13 5.49
N GLU A 32 3.27 -24.78 6.63
CA GLU A 32 4.58 -25.22 7.10
C GLU A 32 5.23 -26.18 6.11
N HIS A 33 4.46 -27.15 5.60
CA HIS A 33 4.93 -28.10 4.60
C HIS A 33 5.48 -27.40 3.35
N TYR A 34 4.67 -26.53 2.74
CA TYR A 34 5.07 -25.84 1.51
C TYR A 34 6.15 -24.78 1.74
N LEU A 35 6.20 -24.12 2.89
CA LEU A 35 7.30 -23.21 3.23
C LEU A 35 8.65 -23.95 3.33
N LYS A 36 8.65 -25.16 3.85
CA LYS A 36 9.83 -26.02 3.93
C LYS A 36 10.35 -26.38 2.53
N LEU A 37 9.44 -26.72 1.62
CA LEU A 37 9.76 -27.00 0.22
C LEU A 37 10.27 -25.75 -0.49
N LEU A 38 9.63 -24.60 -0.29
CA LEU A 38 10.08 -23.33 -0.84
C LEU A 38 11.48 -22.95 -0.35
N ALA A 39 11.74 -23.13 0.95
CA ALA A 39 13.06 -22.86 1.53
C ALA A 39 14.17 -23.73 0.92
N ALA A 40 13.85 -25.00 0.60
CA ALA A 40 14.78 -25.86 -0.12
C ALA A 40 15.00 -25.40 -1.57
N LYS A 41 13.92 -24.98 -2.26
CA LYS A 41 13.98 -24.50 -3.63
C LYS A 41 14.74 -23.16 -3.75
N LEU A 42 14.68 -22.28 -2.77
CA LEU A 42 15.44 -21.04 -2.73
C LEU A 42 16.95 -21.23 -2.67
N LYS A 43 17.43 -22.42 -2.31
CA LYS A 43 18.86 -22.79 -2.33
C LYS A 43 19.36 -23.24 -3.70
N ASP A 44 18.44 -23.48 -4.65
CA ASP A 44 18.76 -23.86 -6.02
C ASP A 44 19.18 -22.62 -6.81
N PRO A 45 20.45 -22.54 -7.29
CA PRO A 45 20.92 -21.39 -8.07
C PRO A 45 20.16 -21.18 -9.39
N GLU A 46 19.68 -22.26 -10.03
CA GLU A 46 18.94 -22.15 -11.28
C GLU A 46 17.54 -21.53 -11.06
N PHE A 47 16.90 -21.85 -9.95
CA PHE A 47 15.64 -21.22 -9.56
C PHE A 47 15.78 -19.70 -9.40
N ARG A 48 16.92 -19.23 -8.90
CA ARG A 48 17.18 -17.80 -8.73
C ARG A 48 17.53 -17.06 -10.02
N LYS A 49 17.85 -17.78 -11.10
CA LYS A 49 18.12 -17.20 -12.43
C LYS A 49 16.86 -16.91 -13.23
N ILE A 50 15.69 -17.36 -12.74
CA ILE A 50 14.42 -17.05 -13.41
C ILE A 50 14.29 -15.53 -13.51
N GLU A 51 14.01 -15.03 -14.72
CA GLU A 51 13.88 -13.62 -14.99
C GLU A 51 12.80 -12.98 -14.10
N GLY A 52 13.14 -11.84 -13.52
CA GLY A 52 12.25 -11.16 -12.57
C GLY A 52 12.25 -11.77 -11.16
N PHE A 53 13.23 -12.62 -10.83
CA PHE A 53 13.40 -13.07 -9.45
C PHE A 53 13.66 -11.87 -8.54
N PRO A 54 12.89 -11.67 -7.44
CA PRO A 54 12.97 -10.48 -6.62
C PRO A 54 14.29 -10.38 -5.84
N LEU A 55 14.76 -9.16 -5.67
CA LEU A 55 15.89 -8.87 -4.79
C LEU A 55 15.41 -8.94 -3.33
N GLY A 56 15.88 -9.91 -2.58
CA GLY A 56 15.52 -10.09 -1.17
C GLY A 56 16.21 -11.29 -0.56
N SER A 57 16.29 -11.32 0.78
CA SER A 57 16.79 -12.49 1.49
C SER A 57 15.78 -13.62 1.48
N ASP A 58 16.24 -14.85 1.69
CA ASP A 58 15.37 -16.03 1.79
C ASP A 58 14.32 -15.85 2.89
N GLU A 59 14.73 -15.29 4.02
CA GLU A 59 13.88 -15.04 5.17
C GLU A 59 12.76 -14.05 4.81
N ALA A 60 13.07 -12.99 4.06
CA ALA A 60 12.08 -12.01 3.63
C ALA A 60 11.06 -12.62 2.66
N ILE A 61 11.54 -13.40 1.69
CA ILE A 61 10.69 -14.12 0.72
C ILE A 61 9.77 -15.10 1.45
N LEU A 62 10.31 -15.93 2.34
CA LEU A 62 9.54 -16.91 3.10
C LEU A 62 8.53 -16.24 4.05
N ALA A 63 8.90 -15.14 4.71
CA ALA A 63 8.03 -14.42 5.63
C ALA A 63 6.79 -13.83 4.95
N LEU A 64 6.92 -13.38 3.69
CA LEU A 64 5.82 -12.84 2.90
C LEU A 64 5.00 -13.94 2.20
N SER A 65 5.57 -15.12 1.96
CA SER A 65 4.92 -16.18 1.19
C SER A 65 3.89 -16.99 1.99
N ASP A 66 2.91 -17.52 1.27
CA ASP A 66 1.90 -18.49 1.73
C ASP A 66 1.70 -19.58 0.65
N PRO A 67 2.75 -20.39 0.37
CA PRO A 67 2.72 -21.35 -0.71
C PRO A 67 1.74 -22.51 -0.45
N PRO A 68 1.17 -23.15 -1.50
CA PRO A 68 1.43 -22.88 -2.93
C PRO A 68 0.58 -21.75 -3.50
N TYR A 69 -0.27 -21.08 -2.71
CA TYR A 69 -1.22 -20.08 -3.19
C TYR A 69 -0.59 -18.71 -3.47
N TYR A 70 0.46 -18.37 -2.76
CA TYR A 70 1.23 -17.15 -2.98
C TYR A 70 2.71 -17.38 -2.65
N THR A 71 3.58 -16.98 -3.58
CA THR A 71 5.01 -16.89 -3.32
C THR A 71 5.51 -15.48 -3.69
N ALA A 72 6.30 -14.88 -2.78
CA ALA A 72 6.96 -13.60 -3.02
C ALA A 72 8.21 -13.76 -3.94
N CYS A 73 8.20 -14.77 -4.79
CA CYS A 73 9.18 -15.14 -5.80
C CYS A 73 8.46 -16.01 -6.86
N PRO A 74 9.13 -16.51 -7.91
CA PRO A 74 8.52 -17.49 -8.80
C PRO A 74 7.85 -18.64 -8.05
N ASN A 75 6.62 -18.98 -8.43
CA ASN A 75 5.85 -20.03 -7.77
C ASN A 75 6.08 -21.39 -8.43
N PRO A 76 6.78 -22.32 -7.76
CA PRO A 76 7.12 -23.60 -8.37
C PRO A 76 5.93 -24.57 -8.51
N TRP A 77 4.77 -24.25 -7.96
CA TRP A 77 3.57 -25.11 -8.00
C TRP A 77 2.53 -24.69 -9.05
N LEU A 78 2.83 -23.75 -9.95
CA LEU A 78 1.88 -23.32 -10.99
C LEU A 78 1.47 -24.48 -11.90
N GLY A 79 2.41 -25.32 -12.29
CA GLY A 79 2.12 -26.51 -13.11
C GLY A 79 1.19 -27.50 -12.40
N GLU A 80 1.40 -27.73 -11.11
CA GLU A 80 0.52 -28.59 -10.31
C GLU A 80 -0.87 -27.95 -10.14
N PHE A 81 -0.95 -26.64 -9.95
CA PHE A 81 -2.22 -25.92 -9.88
C PHE A 81 -3.00 -26.06 -11.20
N ILE A 82 -2.36 -25.89 -12.36
CA ILE A 82 -2.99 -26.07 -13.67
C ILE A 82 -3.43 -27.53 -13.85
N LYS A 83 -2.58 -28.48 -13.53
CA LYS A 83 -2.89 -29.91 -13.65
C LYS A 83 -4.10 -30.30 -12.78
N HIS A 84 -4.22 -29.74 -11.58
CA HIS A 84 -5.29 -30.06 -10.65
C HIS A 84 -6.62 -29.35 -10.98
N HIS A 85 -6.57 -28.15 -11.52
CA HIS A 85 -7.75 -27.30 -11.70
C HIS A 85 -8.10 -26.98 -13.16
N GLY A 86 -7.17 -27.14 -14.08
CA GLY A 86 -7.36 -26.85 -15.49
C GLY A 86 -8.13 -27.95 -16.22
N THR A 87 -8.73 -27.57 -17.32
CA THR A 87 -9.36 -28.52 -18.28
C THR A 87 -8.43 -28.67 -19.47
N ALA A 88 -8.18 -29.91 -19.88
CA ALA A 88 -7.33 -30.17 -21.05
C ALA A 88 -7.95 -29.57 -22.31
N TYR A 89 -7.12 -28.98 -23.16
CA TYR A 89 -7.55 -28.47 -24.45
C TYR A 89 -7.98 -29.61 -25.38
N GLU A 90 -9.19 -29.49 -25.91
CA GLU A 90 -9.73 -30.44 -26.92
C GLU A 90 -9.59 -29.87 -28.34
N PRO A 91 -8.63 -30.32 -29.15
CA PRO A 91 -8.43 -29.78 -30.51
C PRO A 91 -9.66 -29.90 -31.42
N LYS A 92 -10.54 -30.89 -31.14
CA LYS A 92 -11.78 -31.12 -31.90
C LYS A 92 -12.91 -30.16 -31.55
N LYS A 93 -12.77 -29.39 -30.44
CA LYS A 93 -13.72 -28.39 -30.00
C LYS A 93 -12.99 -27.06 -29.75
N PRO A 94 -12.54 -26.38 -30.81
CA PRO A 94 -11.79 -25.16 -30.66
C PRO A 94 -12.64 -24.13 -29.91
N TYR A 95 -12.02 -23.45 -28.95
CA TYR A 95 -12.65 -22.34 -28.25
C TYR A 95 -12.85 -21.18 -29.25
N HIS A 96 -14.08 -20.68 -29.31
CA HIS A 96 -14.41 -19.49 -30.07
C HIS A 96 -15.38 -18.60 -29.28
N ARG A 97 -15.11 -17.32 -29.21
CA ARG A 97 -15.97 -16.27 -28.68
C ARG A 97 -15.82 -15.01 -29.52
N GLU A 98 -16.93 -14.34 -29.78
CA GLU A 98 -16.91 -13.05 -30.46
C GLU A 98 -16.14 -12.01 -29.62
N PRO A 99 -15.46 -11.06 -30.29
CA PRO A 99 -14.83 -9.94 -29.57
C PRO A 99 -15.82 -9.18 -28.70
N PHE A 100 -15.38 -8.81 -27.50
CA PHE A 100 -16.21 -8.08 -26.53
C PHE A 100 -15.47 -6.82 -26.06
N ALA A 101 -16.19 -5.70 -25.98
CA ALA A 101 -15.71 -4.45 -25.43
C ALA A 101 -16.72 -3.87 -24.45
N ALA A 102 -16.25 -3.38 -23.31
CA ALA A 102 -17.05 -2.73 -22.30
C ALA A 102 -16.29 -1.56 -21.67
N ASP A 103 -16.99 -0.62 -21.07
CA ASP A 103 -16.39 0.45 -20.29
C ASP A 103 -15.63 -0.12 -19.09
N VAL A 104 -14.38 0.27 -18.94
CA VAL A 104 -13.47 -0.15 -17.85
C VAL A 104 -13.52 0.76 -16.63
N SER A 105 -14.35 1.80 -16.64
CA SER A 105 -14.50 2.74 -15.52
C SER A 105 -15.55 2.31 -14.50
N GLU A 106 -16.40 1.36 -14.84
CA GLU A 106 -17.48 0.87 -13.97
C GLU A 106 -16.96 0.29 -12.66
N GLY A 107 -17.52 0.75 -11.55
CA GLY A 107 -17.14 0.28 -10.22
C GLY A 107 -16.01 1.05 -9.54
N LYS A 108 -15.52 2.17 -10.10
CA LYS A 108 -14.50 3.01 -9.44
C LYS A 108 -14.94 3.54 -8.07
N ASN A 109 -16.24 3.71 -7.83
CA ASN A 109 -16.79 4.13 -6.55
C ASN A 109 -17.04 2.96 -5.58
N HIS A 110 -16.79 1.73 -6.01
CA HIS A 110 -17.02 0.55 -5.17
C HIS A 110 -16.01 0.51 -4.01
N PRO A 111 -16.44 0.16 -2.76
CA PRO A 111 -15.55 0.11 -1.60
C PRO A 111 -14.31 -0.78 -1.79
N ILE A 112 -14.46 -1.91 -2.48
CA ILE A 112 -13.34 -2.80 -2.82
C ILE A 112 -12.30 -2.10 -3.68
N TYR A 113 -12.72 -1.29 -4.66
CA TYR A 113 -11.79 -0.50 -5.46
C TYR A 113 -11.08 0.56 -4.62
N GLY A 114 -11.79 1.21 -3.69
CA GLY A 114 -11.24 2.25 -2.80
C GLY A 114 -10.39 1.72 -1.63
N ALA A 115 -10.37 0.41 -1.37
CA ALA A 115 -9.69 -0.16 -0.20
C ALA A 115 -8.18 0.04 -0.18
N HIS A 116 -7.54 0.04 -1.34
CA HIS A 116 -6.10 0.27 -1.51
C HIS A 116 -5.85 1.12 -2.76
N SER A 117 -4.96 2.09 -2.68
CA SER A 117 -4.55 2.90 -3.83
C SER A 117 -3.48 2.18 -4.65
N TYR A 118 -3.71 2.01 -5.96
CA TYR A 118 -2.72 1.51 -6.90
C TYR A 118 -2.96 2.13 -8.28
N HIS A 119 -1.89 2.51 -8.95
CA HIS A 119 -1.97 3.45 -10.06
C HIS A 119 -2.74 2.96 -11.28
N THR A 120 -2.50 1.72 -11.66
CA THR A 120 -3.07 1.10 -12.88
C THR A 120 -4.24 0.17 -12.58
N LYS A 121 -4.83 0.26 -11.38
CA LYS A 121 -5.90 -0.64 -10.96
C LYS A 121 -7.17 -0.44 -11.79
N VAL A 122 -7.70 -1.54 -12.33
CA VAL A 122 -9.00 -1.60 -13.00
C VAL A 122 -10.06 -2.12 -12.01
N PRO A 123 -11.27 -1.55 -11.97
CA PRO A 123 -12.33 -2.04 -11.10
C PRO A 123 -12.72 -3.50 -11.41
N HIS A 124 -12.95 -4.30 -10.37
CA HIS A 124 -13.32 -5.70 -10.53
C HIS A 124 -14.63 -5.88 -11.33
N ARG A 125 -15.62 -4.99 -11.18
CA ARG A 125 -16.88 -5.03 -11.94
C ARG A 125 -16.66 -4.91 -13.44
N ALA A 126 -15.77 -4.03 -13.87
CA ALA A 126 -15.39 -3.93 -15.28
C ALA A 126 -14.78 -5.23 -15.79
N ILE A 127 -13.87 -5.83 -15.01
CA ILE A 127 -13.23 -7.12 -15.37
C ILE A 127 -14.23 -8.27 -15.37
N MET A 128 -15.21 -8.28 -14.46
CA MET A 128 -16.26 -9.32 -14.41
C MET A 128 -17.00 -9.46 -15.73
N LYS A 129 -17.31 -8.36 -16.44
CA LYS A 129 -17.96 -8.42 -17.76
C LYS A 129 -17.16 -9.24 -18.75
N TYR A 130 -15.84 -9.05 -18.79
CA TYR A 130 -14.95 -9.85 -19.67
C TYR A 130 -14.88 -11.30 -19.23
N LEU A 131 -14.76 -11.57 -17.93
CA LEU A 131 -14.71 -12.95 -17.43
C LEU A 131 -16.02 -13.70 -17.69
N LEU A 132 -17.17 -13.06 -17.50
CA LEU A 132 -18.47 -13.66 -17.79
C LEU A 132 -18.62 -13.95 -19.29
N HIS A 133 -18.11 -13.08 -20.17
CA HIS A 133 -18.17 -13.29 -21.60
C HIS A 133 -17.27 -14.43 -22.09
N TYR A 134 -16.01 -14.45 -21.60
CA TYR A 134 -14.98 -15.36 -22.16
C TYR A 134 -14.85 -16.68 -21.41
N THR A 135 -15.42 -16.86 -20.21
CA THR A 135 -15.15 -18.04 -19.37
C THR A 135 -16.40 -18.65 -18.78
N GLN A 136 -16.29 -19.89 -18.31
CA GLN A 136 -17.31 -20.62 -17.57
C GLN A 136 -16.91 -20.80 -16.10
N PRO A 137 -17.87 -21.13 -15.19
CA PRO A 137 -17.57 -21.48 -13.81
C PRO A 137 -16.49 -22.55 -13.71
N GLY A 138 -15.49 -22.32 -12.86
CA GLY A 138 -14.39 -23.25 -12.62
C GLY A 138 -13.20 -23.13 -13.55
N ASP A 139 -13.31 -22.40 -14.68
CA ASP A 139 -12.18 -22.13 -15.58
C ASP A 139 -11.02 -21.47 -14.85
N VAL A 140 -9.80 -21.72 -15.31
CA VAL A 140 -8.58 -21.08 -14.84
C VAL A 140 -8.23 -19.91 -15.76
N VAL A 141 -8.23 -18.71 -15.19
CA VAL A 141 -7.88 -17.46 -15.86
C VAL A 141 -6.44 -17.08 -15.51
N PHE A 142 -5.65 -16.72 -16.50
CA PHE A 142 -4.30 -16.21 -16.31
C PHE A 142 -4.24 -14.70 -16.51
N ASP A 143 -3.62 -13.99 -15.55
CA ASP A 143 -3.30 -12.57 -15.64
C ASP A 143 -1.80 -12.37 -15.39
N GLY A 144 -1.06 -12.10 -16.44
CA GLY A 144 0.40 -11.97 -16.42
C GLY A 144 0.90 -10.64 -15.85
N PHE A 145 0.01 -9.64 -15.66
CA PHE A 145 0.31 -8.29 -15.20
C PHE A 145 -0.75 -7.82 -14.19
N CYS A 146 -1.00 -8.63 -13.19
CA CYS A 146 -2.20 -8.55 -12.35
C CYS A 146 -2.30 -7.28 -11.47
N GLY A 147 -1.20 -6.53 -11.30
CA GLY A 147 -1.18 -5.40 -10.39
C GLY A 147 -1.68 -5.80 -9.02
N THR A 148 -2.77 -5.19 -8.57
CA THR A 148 -3.40 -5.51 -7.28
C THR A 148 -4.29 -6.75 -7.29
N GLY A 149 -4.31 -7.53 -8.37
CA GLY A 149 -5.08 -8.77 -8.45
C GLY A 149 -6.59 -8.60 -8.56
N MET A 150 -7.07 -7.50 -9.16
CA MET A 150 -8.51 -7.28 -9.35
C MET A 150 -9.15 -8.31 -10.27
N THR A 151 -8.39 -8.95 -11.15
CA THR A 151 -8.85 -10.11 -11.95
C THR A 151 -9.26 -11.27 -11.05
N GLY A 152 -8.51 -11.55 -9.99
CA GLY A 152 -8.87 -12.57 -9.03
C GLY A 152 -10.11 -12.21 -8.20
N VAL A 153 -10.24 -10.94 -7.83
CA VAL A 153 -11.46 -10.43 -7.17
C VAL A 153 -12.66 -10.59 -8.11
N ALA A 154 -12.55 -10.17 -9.37
CA ALA A 154 -13.60 -10.32 -10.38
C ALA A 154 -13.99 -11.79 -10.61
N ALA A 155 -13.01 -12.68 -10.73
CA ALA A 155 -13.24 -14.11 -10.90
C ALA A 155 -14.05 -14.73 -9.74
N LYS A 156 -13.81 -14.27 -8.53
CA LYS A 156 -14.53 -14.66 -7.33
C LYS A 156 -15.98 -14.16 -7.36
N PHE A 157 -16.17 -12.88 -7.66
CA PHE A 157 -17.47 -12.23 -7.71
C PHE A 157 -18.35 -12.63 -8.91
N CYS A 158 -17.81 -13.27 -9.93
CA CYS A 158 -18.63 -13.96 -10.95
C CYS A 158 -19.50 -15.07 -10.36
N GLY A 159 -19.29 -15.49 -9.11
CA GLY A 159 -20.14 -16.40 -8.36
C GLY A 159 -21.11 -15.73 -7.39
N ASP A 160 -21.12 -14.40 -7.31
CA ASP A 160 -22.00 -13.62 -6.44
C ASP A 160 -23.18 -13.07 -7.25
N SER A 161 -24.39 -13.47 -6.91
CA SER A 161 -25.59 -13.06 -7.65
C SER A 161 -25.87 -11.56 -7.56
N THR A 162 -25.55 -10.94 -6.42
CA THR A 162 -25.78 -9.50 -6.21
C THR A 162 -24.85 -8.68 -7.11
N GLU A 163 -23.57 -9.08 -7.17
CA GLU A 163 -22.60 -8.40 -8.02
C GLU A 163 -22.87 -8.60 -9.51
N VAL A 164 -23.31 -9.81 -9.92
CA VAL A 164 -23.68 -10.08 -11.30
C VAL A 164 -24.93 -9.27 -11.70
N GLN A 165 -25.95 -9.19 -10.84
CA GLN A 165 -27.13 -8.36 -11.08
C GLN A 165 -26.81 -6.86 -11.13
N ALA A 166 -25.86 -6.39 -10.31
CA ALA A 166 -25.40 -5.01 -10.32
C ALA A 166 -24.72 -4.60 -11.65
N LEU A 167 -24.32 -5.56 -12.49
CA LEU A 167 -23.84 -5.31 -13.85
C LEU A 167 -24.94 -5.17 -14.91
N GLY A 168 -26.23 -5.24 -14.51
CA GLY A 168 -27.37 -5.21 -15.42
C GLY A 168 -27.81 -6.58 -15.93
N TYR A 169 -27.19 -7.66 -15.48
CA TYR A 169 -27.53 -9.02 -15.90
C TYR A 169 -28.66 -9.63 -15.05
N ARG A 170 -29.37 -10.59 -15.63
CA ARG A 170 -30.38 -11.40 -14.93
C ARG A 170 -29.90 -12.83 -14.80
N ILE A 171 -30.31 -13.50 -13.74
CA ILE A 171 -29.92 -14.88 -13.46
C ILE A 171 -31.19 -15.73 -13.44
N LYS A 172 -31.21 -16.80 -14.24
CA LYS A 172 -32.29 -17.80 -14.27
C LYS A 172 -32.15 -18.79 -13.12
N ASP A 173 -33.20 -19.55 -12.82
CA ASP A 173 -33.22 -20.55 -11.75
C ASP A 173 -32.14 -21.66 -11.93
N ASP A 174 -31.76 -21.94 -13.19
CA ASP A 174 -30.68 -22.90 -13.52
C ASP A 174 -29.27 -22.32 -13.43
N GLY A 175 -29.14 -21.07 -12.96
CA GLY A 175 -27.90 -20.36 -12.83
C GLY A 175 -27.38 -19.72 -14.13
N THR A 176 -28.15 -19.76 -15.22
CA THR A 176 -27.80 -19.11 -16.49
C THR A 176 -27.90 -17.61 -16.36
N ILE A 177 -26.83 -16.90 -16.71
CA ILE A 177 -26.76 -15.43 -16.75
C ILE A 177 -27.20 -14.99 -18.15
N ILE A 178 -28.16 -14.07 -18.21
CA ILE A 178 -28.67 -13.46 -19.45
C ILE A 178 -28.49 -11.95 -19.42
N ASP A 179 -28.24 -11.36 -20.60
CA ASP A 179 -28.20 -9.92 -20.82
C ASP A 179 -29.57 -9.29 -20.87
N GLU A 180 -29.65 -8.00 -21.15
CA GLU A 180 -30.90 -7.23 -21.28
C GLU A 180 -31.78 -7.73 -22.43
N GLU A 181 -31.19 -8.25 -23.49
CA GLU A 181 -31.84 -8.81 -24.67
C GLU A 181 -32.34 -10.25 -24.43
N GLY A 182 -32.00 -10.85 -23.29
CA GLY A 182 -32.40 -12.22 -22.92
C GLY A 182 -31.46 -13.30 -23.49
N LYS A 183 -30.33 -12.92 -24.07
CA LYS A 183 -29.31 -13.84 -24.58
C LYS A 183 -28.48 -14.41 -23.44
N ALA A 184 -28.27 -15.71 -23.45
CA ALA A 184 -27.40 -16.38 -22.48
C ALA A 184 -25.93 -16.04 -22.76
N ILE A 185 -25.24 -15.49 -21.74
CA ILE A 185 -23.83 -15.11 -21.82
C ILE A 185 -22.90 -16.04 -21.05
N SER A 186 -23.34 -16.53 -19.88
CA SER A 186 -22.52 -17.38 -19.00
C SER A 186 -23.41 -18.13 -18.00
N LYS A 187 -22.77 -18.77 -17.01
CA LYS A 187 -23.40 -19.28 -15.79
C LYS A 187 -22.80 -18.63 -14.55
N ILE A 188 -23.65 -18.50 -13.51
CA ILE A 188 -23.20 -18.06 -12.19
C ILE A 188 -22.23 -19.06 -11.60
N GLY A 189 -21.13 -18.58 -11.06
CA GLY A 189 -20.09 -19.38 -10.44
C GLY A 189 -18.74 -18.70 -10.54
N SER A 190 -17.89 -18.92 -9.57
CA SER A 190 -16.58 -18.31 -9.56
C SER A 190 -15.61 -19.02 -10.50
N ARG A 191 -14.58 -18.30 -10.93
CA ARG A 191 -13.45 -18.81 -11.71
C ARG A 191 -12.22 -18.89 -10.79
N ARG A 192 -11.23 -19.68 -11.21
CA ARG A 192 -9.91 -19.72 -10.58
C ARG A 192 -8.96 -18.81 -11.31
N VAL A 193 -7.88 -18.39 -10.67
CA VAL A 193 -6.94 -17.46 -11.29
C VAL A 193 -5.49 -17.86 -11.00
N ILE A 194 -4.64 -17.62 -11.99
CA ILE A 194 -3.20 -17.51 -11.83
C ILE A 194 -2.86 -16.03 -12.03
N LEU A 195 -2.30 -15.40 -11.01
CA LEU A 195 -1.96 -13.99 -11.02
C LEU A 195 -0.44 -13.84 -10.95
N ASN A 196 0.13 -13.10 -11.89
CA ASN A 196 1.54 -12.76 -11.89
C ASN A 196 1.74 -11.26 -11.93
N ASP A 197 2.78 -10.81 -11.25
CA ASP A 197 3.33 -9.47 -11.46
C ASP A 197 4.85 -9.47 -11.22
N LEU A 198 5.56 -8.62 -11.93
CA LEU A 198 6.99 -8.42 -11.72
C LEU A 198 7.27 -7.72 -10.38
N SER A 199 6.34 -6.89 -9.92
CA SER A 199 6.47 -6.11 -8.69
C SER A 199 6.10 -6.93 -7.45
N PRO A 200 7.01 -7.14 -6.50
CA PRO A 200 6.71 -7.86 -5.25
C PRO A 200 5.60 -7.19 -4.43
N ILE A 201 5.47 -5.86 -4.48
CA ILE A 201 4.38 -5.18 -3.78
C ILE A 201 3.03 -5.41 -4.46
N ALA A 202 2.99 -5.48 -5.78
CA ALA A 202 1.77 -5.78 -6.52
C ALA A 202 1.25 -7.18 -6.19
N SER A 203 2.10 -8.21 -6.30
CA SER A 203 1.74 -9.59 -5.95
C SER A 203 1.37 -9.76 -4.47
N PHE A 204 2.00 -9.02 -3.55
CA PHE A 204 1.64 -8.97 -2.14
C PHE A 204 0.24 -8.34 -1.92
N ILE A 205 -0.07 -7.24 -2.60
CA ILE A 205 -1.39 -6.63 -2.56
C ILE A 205 -2.42 -7.59 -3.16
N ALA A 206 -2.12 -8.22 -4.30
CA ALA A 206 -2.97 -9.21 -4.95
C ALA A 206 -3.28 -10.39 -4.00
N TYR A 207 -2.28 -10.89 -3.27
CA TYR A 207 -2.47 -11.91 -2.25
C TYR A 207 -3.48 -11.48 -1.19
N ASN A 208 -3.33 -10.27 -0.64
CA ASN A 208 -4.21 -9.78 0.42
C ASN A 208 -5.65 -9.59 -0.05
N TYR A 209 -5.89 -9.22 -1.31
CA TYR A 209 -7.23 -9.16 -1.89
C TYR A 209 -7.83 -10.55 -2.19
N ASN A 210 -7.00 -11.53 -2.53
CA ASN A 210 -7.49 -12.78 -3.09
C ASN A 210 -7.50 -13.96 -2.12
N VAL A 211 -6.85 -13.85 -0.97
CA VAL A 211 -6.90 -14.89 0.08
C VAL A 211 -7.83 -14.45 1.21
N PRO A 212 -8.78 -15.28 1.64
CA PRO A 212 -9.74 -14.95 2.69
C PRO A 212 -9.06 -14.53 3.99
N VAL A 213 -9.67 -13.59 4.69
CA VAL A 213 -9.25 -13.13 6.02
C VAL A 213 -10.47 -13.02 6.94
N ASP A 214 -10.29 -13.32 8.22
CA ASP A 214 -11.25 -12.97 9.25
C ASP A 214 -11.20 -11.45 9.47
N ALA A 215 -12.22 -10.74 8.95
CA ALA A 215 -12.28 -9.29 8.96
C ALA A 215 -12.35 -8.72 10.38
N ASP A 216 -13.09 -9.36 11.28
CA ASP A 216 -13.23 -8.93 12.67
C ASP A 216 -11.94 -9.16 13.46
N ALA A 217 -11.29 -10.30 13.25
CA ALA A 217 -9.99 -10.57 13.87
C ALA A 217 -8.93 -9.58 13.38
N PHE A 218 -8.94 -9.23 12.09
CA PHE A 218 -8.08 -8.20 11.54
C PHE A 218 -8.34 -6.83 12.17
N GLU A 219 -9.60 -6.39 12.27
CA GLU A 219 -9.95 -5.07 12.85
C GLU A 219 -9.47 -4.96 14.31
N ARG A 220 -9.71 -6.02 15.10
CA ARG A 220 -9.22 -6.08 16.50
C ARG A 220 -7.70 -6.00 16.56
N ALA A 221 -7.00 -6.76 15.72
CA ALA A 221 -5.54 -6.77 15.68
C ALA A 221 -4.95 -5.43 15.23
N ALA A 222 -5.52 -4.80 14.20
CA ALA A 222 -5.10 -3.48 13.72
C ALA A 222 -5.33 -2.39 14.76
N THR A 223 -6.47 -2.41 15.43
CA THR A 223 -6.79 -1.47 16.52
C THR A 223 -5.83 -1.65 17.70
N GLN A 224 -5.51 -2.89 18.06
CA GLN A 224 -4.55 -3.18 19.14
C GLN A 224 -3.15 -2.72 18.75
N LEU A 225 -2.71 -2.98 17.53
CA LEU A 225 -1.43 -2.52 17.00
C LEU A 225 -1.27 -1.00 17.13
N LEU A 226 -2.28 -0.23 16.71
CA LEU A 226 -2.26 1.23 16.79
C LEU A 226 -2.20 1.73 18.24
N LYS A 227 -2.95 1.11 19.18
CA LYS A 227 -2.91 1.45 20.61
C LYS A 227 -1.54 1.17 21.23
N GLU A 228 -0.91 0.06 20.88
CA GLU A 228 0.43 -0.26 21.40
C GLU A 228 1.48 0.72 20.91
N VAL A 229 1.45 1.08 19.62
CA VAL A 229 2.35 2.08 19.07
C VAL A 229 2.09 3.46 19.66
N GLU A 230 0.82 3.83 19.91
CA GLU A 230 0.47 5.09 20.57
C GLU A 230 1.02 5.17 22.00
N LYS A 231 0.96 4.09 22.74
CA LYS A 231 1.52 4.02 24.10
C LYS A 231 3.03 4.27 24.11
N GLU A 232 3.75 3.81 23.09
CA GLU A 232 5.21 3.94 23.02
C GLU A 232 5.67 5.25 22.37
N LEU A 233 5.01 5.65 21.28
CA LEU A 233 5.47 6.76 20.41
C LEU A 233 4.47 7.92 20.29
N GLY A 234 3.31 7.87 20.95
CA GLY A 234 2.29 8.91 20.85
C GLY A 234 2.81 10.29 21.23
N TRP A 235 3.73 10.38 22.19
CA TRP A 235 4.35 11.62 22.63
C TRP A 235 5.07 12.39 21.50
N MET A 236 5.48 11.72 20.42
CA MET A 236 6.12 12.35 19.27
C MET A 236 5.14 13.19 18.42
N TYR A 237 3.84 12.92 18.57
CA TYR A 237 2.76 13.55 17.82
C TYR A 237 1.78 14.27 18.75
N GLU A 238 2.28 14.80 19.86
CA GLU A 238 1.52 15.67 20.75
C GLU A 238 1.86 17.14 20.53
N THR A 239 0.85 18.01 20.61
CA THR A 239 1.01 19.47 20.64
C THR A 239 0.08 20.05 21.69
N LYS A 240 0.37 21.26 22.17
CA LYS A 240 -0.49 21.98 23.13
C LYS A 240 -1.56 22.80 22.43
N HIS A 241 -2.79 22.66 22.89
CA HIS A 241 -3.89 23.55 22.56
C HIS A 241 -3.79 24.85 23.37
N THR A 242 -4.59 25.86 23.02
CA THR A 242 -4.61 27.17 23.69
C THR A 242 -4.97 27.11 25.17
N ASP A 243 -5.72 26.09 25.60
CA ASP A 243 -6.05 25.81 27.01
C ASP A 243 -4.94 25.05 27.76
N GLY A 244 -3.80 24.82 27.16
CA GLY A 244 -2.67 24.06 27.70
C GLY A 244 -2.81 22.55 27.65
N SER A 245 -3.95 22.00 27.22
CA SER A 245 -4.14 20.55 27.09
C SER A 245 -3.39 20.01 25.91
N LYS A 246 -2.89 18.78 26.05
CA LYS A 246 -2.22 18.06 24.95
C LYS A 246 -3.23 17.49 23.96
N ARG A 247 -2.93 17.63 22.69
CA ARG A 247 -3.73 17.10 21.57
C ARG A 247 -2.84 16.34 20.62
N ARG A 248 -3.42 15.32 19.97
CA ARG A 248 -2.74 14.54 18.95
C ARG A 248 -2.69 15.32 17.65
N ILE A 249 -1.50 15.41 17.07
CA ILE A 249 -1.26 16.01 15.76
C ILE A 249 -1.88 15.11 14.68
N ASP A 250 -2.66 15.71 13.80
CA ASP A 250 -3.11 15.04 12.56
C ASP A 250 -1.96 15.01 11.56
N PHE A 251 -1.43 16.17 11.22
CA PHE A 251 -0.24 16.30 10.35
C PHE A 251 0.54 17.57 10.65
N THR A 252 1.79 17.58 10.22
CA THR A 252 2.67 18.76 10.21
C THR A 252 3.07 19.09 8.79
N VAL A 253 2.92 20.36 8.40
CA VAL A 253 3.40 20.87 7.12
C VAL A 253 4.85 21.31 7.27
N TRP A 254 5.66 20.83 6.36
CA TRP A 254 7.08 21.19 6.23
C TRP A 254 7.28 22.00 4.97
N SER A 255 8.02 23.09 5.07
CA SER A 255 8.30 24.00 3.98
C SER A 255 9.80 24.09 3.68
N GLU A 256 10.15 24.15 2.40
CA GLU A 256 11.49 24.53 1.96
C GLU A 256 11.81 25.94 2.47
N VAL A 257 13.07 26.13 2.86
CA VAL A 257 13.64 27.44 3.20
C VAL A 257 14.42 27.96 1.99
N PHE A 258 14.20 29.20 1.69
CA PHE A 258 14.85 29.91 0.57
C PHE A 258 15.59 31.15 1.06
N THR A 259 16.49 31.66 0.24
CA THR A 259 17.18 32.92 0.41
C THR A 259 16.60 33.98 -0.50
N CYS A 260 16.34 35.16 0.02
CA CYS A 260 15.99 36.30 -0.77
C CYS A 260 17.22 36.78 -1.58
N PRO A 261 17.14 36.92 -2.92
CA PRO A 261 18.29 37.33 -3.74
C PRO A 261 18.74 38.78 -3.45
N GLU A 262 17.84 39.64 -2.94
CA GLU A 262 18.13 41.04 -2.70
C GLU A 262 18.83 41.33 -1.36
N CYS A 263 18.43 40.61 -0.28
CA CYS A 263 18.97 40.89 1.05
C CYS A 263 19.67 39.68 1.72
N GLY A 264 19.72 38.53 1.07
CA GLY A 264 20.30 37.31 1.64
C GLY A 264 19.54 36.72 2.83
N GLY A 265 18.38 37.28 3.19
CA GLY A 265 17.58 36.79 4.32
C GLY A 265 16.88 35.46 4.01
N GLU A 266 16.91 34.53 4.96
CA GLU A 266 16.13 33.29 4.85
C GLU A 266 14.62 33.57 4.99
N LEU A 267 13.80 32.84 4.21
CA LEU A 267 12.35 32.86 4.27
C LEU A 267 11.78 31.45 4.13
N THR A 268 10.66 31.20 4.74
CA THR A 268 9.93 29.94 4.67
C THR A 268 8.86 30.05 3.59
N PHE A 269 8.95 29.22 2.55
CA PHE A 269 8.09 29.35 1.37
C PHE A 269 6.58 29.30 1.70
N THR A 270 6.15 28.45 2.62
CA THR A 270 4.74 28.33 2.98
C THR A 270 4.21 29.59 3.69
N GLU A 271 5.00 30.18 4.58
CA GLU A 271 4.59 31.34 5.38
C GLU A 271 4.41 32.58 4.49
N GLU A 272 5.28 32.78 3.50
CA GLU A 272 5.28 33.98 2.67
C GLU A 272 4.44 33.84 1.39
N ALA A 273 4.50 32.65 0.75
CA ALA A 273 3.91 32.44 -0.56
C ALA A 273 2.47 31.88 -0.50
N THR A 274 1.93 31.50 0.65
CA THR A 274 0.55 31.04 0.76
C THR A 274 -0.39 32.22 0.98
N ASP A 275 -1.46 32.26 0.18
CA ASP A 275 -2.55 33.23 0.37
C ASP A 275 -3.49 32.73 1.46
N GLU A 276 -3.79 33.57 2.44
CA GLU A 276 -4.61 33.18 3.60
C GLU A 276 -6.08 32.95 3.27
N GLU A 277 -6.61 33.69 2.29
CA GLU A 277 -8.03 33.60 1.91
C GLU A 277 -8.27 32.46 0.91
N THR A 278 -7.49 32.45 -0.18
CA THR A 278 -7.65 31.46 -1.24
C THR A 278 -6.97 30.13 -0.93
N LYS A 279 -6.07 30.12 0.08
CA LYS A 279 -5.18 28.99 0.38
C LYS A 279 -4.32 28.54 -0.81
N GLY A 280 -4.25 29.37 -1.85
CA GLY A 280 -3.42 29.17 -3.04
C GLY A 280 -1.97 29.62 -2.81
N VAL A 281 -1.11 29.34 -3.78
CA VAL A 281 0.26 29.87 -3.80
C VAL A 281 0.23 31.15 -4.63
N LYS A 282 0.68 32.25 -4.03
CA LYS A 282 0.84 33.55 -4.68
C LYS A 282 1.91 33.45 -5.77
N ASP A 283 1.68 34.06 -6.91
CA ASP A 283 2.70 34.18 -7.97
C ASP A 283 3.83 35.14 -7.54
N GLU A 284 3.45 36.22 -6.84
CA GLU A 284 4.36 37.20 -6.27
C GLU A 284 4.04 37.45 -4.80
N PHE A 285 5.07 37.61 -3.98
CA PHE A 285 4.95 37.92 -2.56
C PHE A 285 6.14 38.73 -2.06
N PRO A 286 5.96 39.57 -1.00
CA PRO A 286 7.04 40.41 -0.48
C PRO A 286 8.04 39.57 0.33
N CYS A 287 9.31 39.97 0.30
CA CYS A 287 10.30 39.48 1.25
C CYS A 287 9.97 40.01 2.65
N PRO A 288 9.90 39.16 3.69
CA PRO A 288 9.58 39.59 5.05
C PRO A 288 10.63 40.51 5.67
N ARG A 289 11.84 40.58 5.08
CA ARG A 289 12.96 41.34 5.60
C ARG A 289 13.23 42.66 4.87
N CYS A 290 13.13 42.69 3.53
CA CYS A 290 13.45 43.89 2.74
C CYS A 290 12.30 44.33 1.84
N SER A 291 11.15 43.69 1.90
CA SER A 291 9.93 43.99 1.11
C SER A 291 10.09 43.89 -0.39
N ALA A 292 11.21 43.37 -0.90
CA ALA A 292 11.40 43.16 -2.35
C ALA A 292 10.35 42.13 -2.85
N THR A 293 9.82 42.38 -4.06
CA THR A 293 8.86 41.46 -4.69
C THR A 293 9.56 40.21 -5.21
N LEU A 294 9.18 39.11 -4.65
CA LEU A 294 9.76 37.79 -4.94
C LEU A 294 8.80 36.92 -5.76
N THR A 295 9.36 36.06 -6.58
CA THR A 295 8.67 34.95 -7.25
C THR A 295 9.41 33.66 -6.93
N LYS A 296 8.72 32.55 -6.91
CA LYS A 296 9.35 31.24 -6.63
C LYS A 296 10.56 30.94 -7.52
N ARG A 297 10.56 31.44 -8.76
CA ARG A 297 11.63 31.20 -9.75
C ARG A 297 12.93 31.94 -9.41
N LYS A 298 12.83 33.07 -8.70
CA LYS A 298 13.97 33.92 -8.33
C LYS A 298 14.61 33.49 -7.01
N LEU A 299 13.97 32.61 -6.25
CA LEU A 299 14.45 32.17 -4.95
C LEU A 299 15.57 31.13 -5.07
N GLU A 300 16.58 31.23 -4.23
CA GLU A 300 17.63 30.23 -4.06
C GLU A 300 17.35 29.34 -2.87
N ARG A 301 17.55 28.02 -3.02
CA ARG A 301 17.35 27.07 -1.94
C ARG A 301 18.46 27.16 -0.89
N VAL A 302 18.06 27.15 0.36
CA VAL A 302 19.01 26.98 1.48
C VAL A 302 19.33 25.50 1.63
N PHE A 303 20.61 25.18 1.71
CA PHE A 303 21.10 23.83 2.01
C PHE A 303 21.65 23.77 3.42
N GLU A 304 21.42 22.65 4.08
CA GLU A 304 22.02 22.30 5.37
C GLU A 304 22.91 21.08 5.24
N ALA A 305 23.96 21.01 6.04
CA ALA A 305 24.82 19.86 6.16
C ALA A 305 24.59 19.17 7.49
N THR A 306 24.35 17.86 7.44
CA THR A 306 24.12 17.01 8.61
C THR A 306 24.77 15.66 8.40
N LEU A 307 24.70 14.77 9.37
CA LEU A 307 25.07 13.37 9.19
C LEU A 307 23.82 12.57 8.81
N ASP A 308 23.96 11.73 7.79
CA ASP A 308 22.90 10.78 7.46
C ASP A 308 22.67 9.81 8.62
N PRO A 309 21.43 9.63 9.10
CA PRO A 309 21.18 8.85 10.32
C PRO A 309 21.48 7.37 10.18
N VAL A 310 21.56 6.84 8.94
CA VAL A 310 21.82 5.42 8.65
C VAL A 310 23.27 5.22 8.21
N THR A 311 23.70 5.91 7.14
CA THR A 311 25.02 5.72 6.55
C THR A 311 26.15 6.39 7.34
N LYS A 312 25.80 7.33 8.24
CA LYS A 312 26.74 8.18 9.02
C LYS A 312 27.66 9.05 8.14
N ALA A 313 27.41 9.11 6.84
CA ALA A 313 28.11 9.98 5.91
C ALA A 313 27.63 11.44 6.00
N PRO A 314 28.47 12.44 5.63
CA PRO A 314 28.01 13.81 5.48
C PRO A 314 26.87 13.88 4.46
N TRP A 315 25.78 14.54 4.85
CA TRP A 315 24.57 14.69 4.04
C TRP A 315 24.24 16.16 3.84
N LYS A 316 24.43 16.65 2.62
CA LYS A 316 24.01 18.00 2.20
C LYS A 316 22.62 17.89 1.57
N ARG A 317 21.64 18.54 2.16
CA ARG A 317 20.24 18.50 1.69
C ARG A 317 19.59 19.88 1.73
N VAL A 318 18.52 20.06 0.99
CA VAL A 318 17.66 21.22 1.11
C VAL A 318 17.08 21.32 2.52
N LYS A 319 17.14 22.52 3.09
CA LYS A 319 16.61 22.81 4.43
C LYS A 319 15.09 22.88 4.41
N PHE A 320 14.45 22.12 5.29
CA PHE A 320 13.01 22.19 5.55
C PHE A 320 12.76 22.61 7.00
N LYS A 321 11.71 23.43 7.20
CA LYS A 321 11.20 23.80 8.52
C LYS A 321 9.74 23.37 8.67
N PRO A 322 9.31 22.92 9.86
CA PRO A 322 7.89 22.76 10.15
C PRO A 322 7.27 24.15 10.28
N CYS A 323 6.14 24.39 9.59
CA CYS A 323 5.49 25.70 9.55
C CYS A 323 4.04 25.69 9.99
N LEU A 324 3.35 24.55 9.95
CA LEU A 324 1.96 24.42 10.34
C LEU A 324 1.73 23.07 11.00
N ILE A 325 1.01 23.04 12.11
CA ILE A 325 0.51 21.83 12.78
C ILE A 325 -1.00 21.87 12.72
N GLN A 326 -1.64 20.82 12.18
CA GLN A 326 -3.07 20.58 12.30
C GLN A 326 -3.34 19.51 13.34
N TYR A 327 -4.33 19.76 14.19
CA TYR A 327 -4.81 18.84 15.22
C TYR A 327 -6.31 19.01 15.44
N ARG A 328 -6.94 18.18 16.30
CA ARG A 328 -8.38 18.24 16.57
C ARG A 328 -8.69 18.34 18.06
N VAL A 329 -9.79 19.05 18.33
CA VAL A 329 -10.47 19.03 19.63
C VAL A 329 -11.91 18.56 19.38
N GLY A 330 -12.20 17.32 19.73
CA GLY A 330 -13.44 16.67 19.34
C GLY A 330 -13.51 16.52 17.80
N LYS A 331 -14.47 17.19 17.17
CA LYS A 331 -14.66 17.19 15.70
C LYS A 331 -14.06 18.41 15.01
N GLU A 332 -13.69 19.43 15.77
CA GLU A 332 -13.16 20.68 15.24
C GLU A 332 -11.68 20.57 14.92
N LYS A 333 -11.28 21.18 13.81
CA LYS A 333 -9.90 21.25 13.35
C LYS A 333 -9.28 22.56 13.77
N PHE A 334 -8.07 22.49 14.27
CA PHE A 334 -7.27 23.63 14.68
C PHE A 334 -5.93 23.61 13.96
N GLU A 335 -5.43 24.78 13.66
CA GLU A 335 -4.12 24.99 13.04
C GLU A 335 -3.31 25.95 13.91
N LYS A 336 -2.02 25.69 14.01
CA LYS A 336 -1.06 26.58 14.71
C LYS A 336 0.31 26.49 14.09
N SER A 337 1.13 27.52 14.22
CA SER A 337 2.57 27.43 14.01
C SER A 337 3.23 26.58 15.09
N PRO A 338 4.27 25.78 14.77
CA PRO A 338 5.02 25.03 15.77
C PRO A 338 5.61 25.96 16.84
N ASP A 339 5.39 25.64 18.12
CA ASP A 339 5.97 26.36 19.25
C ASP A 339 7.30 25.74 19.71
N LYS A 340 7.90 26.31 20.78
CA LYS A 340 9.18 25.85 21.32
C LYS A 340 9.13 24.38 21.79
N GLU A 341 7.99 23.92 22.32
CA GLU A 341 7.84 22.54 22.81
C GLU A 341 7.69 21.56 21.65
N ASP A 342 6.95 21.96 20.61
CA ASP A 342 6.86 21.17 19.38
C ASP A 342 8.25 20.97 18.73
N LEU A 343 9.05 22.05 18.65
CA LEU A 343 10.42 21.99 18.12
C LEU A 343 11.36 21.17 19.03
N ALA A 344 11.23 21.29 20.35
CA ALA A 344 12.01 20.49 21.29
C ALA A 344 11.68 18.98 21.16
N THR A 345 10.41 18.65 20.92
CA THR A 345 9.98 17.26 20.65
C THR A 345 10.65 16.72 19.39
N LEU A 346 10.65 17.49 18.30
CA LEU A 346 11.33 17.09 17.05
C LEU A 346 12.83 16.88 17.25
N ALA A 347 13.50 17.81 17.93
CA ALA A 347 14.93 17.72 18.25
C ALA A 347 15.26 16.48 19.12
N ARG A 348 14.38 16.13 20.06
CA ARG A 348 14.52 14.89 20.86
C ARG A 348 14.38 13.64 20.01
N VAL A 349 13.44 13.62 19.07
CA VAL A 349 13.25 12.48 18.17
C VAL A 349 14.45 12.29 17.25
N GLU A 350 15.09 13.36 16.80
CA GLU A 350 16.29 13.29 15.96
C GLU A 350 17.50 12.63 16.65
N GLN A 351 17.51 12.58 17.99
CA GLN A 351 18.56 11.90 18.75
C GLN A 351 18.34 10.38 18.88
N LEU A 352 17.16 9.88 18.50
CA LEU A 352 16.86 8.44 18.57
C LEU A 352 17.61 7.69 17.45
N PRO A 353 18.03 6.45 17.72
CA PRO A 353 18.62 5.61 16.67
C PRO A 353 17.58 5.37 15.58
N PHE A 354 18.02 5.43 14.32
CA PHE A 354 17.11 5.19 13.19
C PHE A 354 16.68 3.72 13.16
N PRO A 355 15.37 3.42 12.94
CA PRO A 355 14.86 2.06 12.99
C PRO A 355 15.42 1.19 11.84
N SER A 356 16.01 0.04 12.19
CA SER A 356 16.59 -0.89 11.21
C SER A 356 15.57 -1.60 10.31
N SER A 357 14.29 -1.53 10.68
CA SER A 357 13.19 -2.11 9.90
C SER A 357 12.80 -1.28 8.66
N LEU A 358 13.27 -0.03 8.55
CA LEU A 358 13.07 0.76 7.34
C LEU A 358 14.18 0.49 6.31
N PRO A 359 13.81 0.35 5.03
CA PRO A 359 14.80 0.16 3.97
C PRO A 359 15.66 1.41 3.81
N SER A 360 16.97 1.20 3.61
CA SER A 360 17.96 2.26 3.44
C SER A 360 18.70 2.19 2.11
N ASN A 361 18.18 1.48 1.14
CA ASN A 361 18.78 1.31 -0.17
C ASN A 361 18.99 2.64 -0.88
N LYS A 362 20.14 2.77 -1.56
CA LYS A 362 20.36 3.84 -2.53
C LYS A 362 19.41 3.67 -3.71
N TRP A 363 18.86 4.75 -4.20
CA TRP A 363 17.98 4.72 -5.35
C TRP A 363 18.79 4.64 -6.65
N PRO A 364 18.29 3.94 -7.67
CA PRO A 364 18.92 3.86 -8.99
C PRO A 364 18.66 5.15 -9.79
N ILE A 365 19.23 6.26 -9.33
CA ILE A 365 18.95 7.61 -9.85
C ILE A 365 19.26 7.72 -11.33
N ASP A 366 20.33 7.06 -11.78
CA ASP A 366 20.77 7.09 -13.18
C ASP A 366 19.79 6.38 -14.13
N GLU A 367 18.96 5.46 -13.59
CA GLU A 367 17.92 4.73 -14.32
C GLU A 367 16.55 5.42 -14.25
N MET A 368 16.41 6.44 -13.40
CA MET A 368 15.13 7.14 -13.20
C MET A 368 14.89 8.15 -14.31
N TYR A 369 13.67 8.17 -14.86
CA TYR A 369 13.25 9.10 -15.90
C TYR A 369 13.50 10.57 -15.48
N HIS A 370 14.18 11.32 -16.33
CA HIS A 370 14.60 12.71 -16.11
C HIS A 370 15.55 12.95 -14.93
N GLY A 371 16.49 12.07 -14.70
CA GLY A 371 17.44 12.24 -13.62
C GLY A 371 16.71 12.72 -12.36
N SER A 372 16.72 12.01 -11.33
CA SER A 372 15.89 12.26 -10.17
C SER A 372 15.82 13.73 -9.80
N ARG A 373 14.63 14.28 -9.72
CA ARG A 373 14.38 15.59 -9.12
C ARG A 373 14.64 15.60 -7.59
N LEU A 374 15.11 14.51 -7.06
CA LEU A 374 15.48 14.30 -5.66
C LEU A 374 16.96 14.61 -5.43
N GLU A 375 17.83 14.16 -6.33
CA GLU A 375 19.28 14.34 -6.20
C GLU A 375 19.71 15.81 -6.10
N PRO A 376 19.19 16.76 -6.92
CA PRO A 376 19.48 18.18 -6.77
C PRO A 376 19.06 18.77 -5.43
N LYS A 377 18.23 18.05 -4.67
CA LYS A 377 17.81 18.42 -3.31
C LYS A 377 18.59 17.68 -2.23
N GLY A 378 19.49 16.79 -2.61
CA GLY A 378 20.31 15.98 -1.70
C GLY A 378 19.67 14.71 -1.19
N PHE A 379 18.68 14.14 -1.90
CA PHE A 379 17.99 12.92 -1.51
C PHE A 379 18.25 11.80 -2.50
N ASN A 380 18.85 10.70 -2.03
CA ASN A 380 19.24 9.57 -2.88
C ASN A 380 19.10 8.19 -2.23
N HIS A 381 18.53 8.12 -1.02
CA HIS A 381 18.27 6.86 -0.31
C HIS A 381 16.81 6.81 0.15
N THR A 382 16.28 5.59 0.29
CA THR A 382 14.88 5.36 0.68
C THR A 382 14.55 5.94 2.05
N HIS A 383 15.39 5.72 3.06
CA HIS A 383 15.16 6.22 4.43
C HIS A 383 15.09 7.76 4.51
N GLN A 384 15.76 8.48 3.61
CA GLN A 384 15.77 9.94 3.56
C GLN A 384 14.40 10.53 3.20
N MET A 385 13.49 9.71 2.67
CA MET A 385 12.13 10.12 2.36
C MET A 385 11.26 10.29 3.62
N PHE A 386 11.72 9.88 4.77
CA PHE A 386 10.98 9.97 6.02
C PHE A 386 11.64 10.95 7.00
N ILE A 387 10.83 11.74 7.69
CA ILE A 387 11.25 12.51 8.86
C ILE A 387 11.46 11.54 10.01
N CYS A 388 12.38 11.83 10.94
CA CYS A 388 12.75 10.89 11.99
C CYS A 388 11.56 10.30 12.77
N ARG A 389 10.56 11.12 13.15
CA ARG A 389 9.40 10.57 13.88
C ARG A 389 8.50 9.68 13.01
N ALA A 390 8.36 10.00 11.72
CA ALA A 390 7.64 9.14 10.78
C ALA A 390 8.38 7.81 10.60
N ALA A 391 9.72 7.85 10.50
CA ALA A 391 10.55 6.66 10.44
C ALA A 391 10.39 5.79 11.70
N GLN A 392 10.45 6.38 12.90
CA GLN A 392 10.24 5.67 14.17
C GLN A 392 8.87 4.97 14.21
N SER A 393 7.83 5.68 13.84
CA SER A 393 6.46 5.15 13.89
C SER A 393 6.22 4.05 12.86
N LEU A 394 6.65 4.24 11.61
CA LEU A 394 6.54 3.21 10.56
C LEU A 394 7.38 1.98 10.90
N GLY A 395 8.59 2.19 11.40
CA GLY A 395 9.48 1.10 11.82
C GLY A 395 8.85 0.23 12.91
N LEU A 396 8.30 0.85 13.96
CA LEU A 396 7.66 0.13 15.06
C LEU A 396 6.36 -0.55 14.62
N LEU A 397 5.52 0.13 13.82
CA LEU A 397 4.31 -0.46 13.24
C LEU A 397 4.64 -1.71 12.42
N TRP A 398 5.64 -1.62 11.55
CA TRP A 398 6.08 -2.73 10.72
C TRP A 398 6.63 -3.89 11.55
N GLU A 399 7.47 -3.60 12.53
CA GLU A 399 8.06 -4.61 13.41
C GLU A 399 7.00 -5.37 14.22
N LYS A 400 6.07 -4.65 14.84
CA LYS A 400 4.97 -5.28 15.57
C LYS A 400 4.05 -6.08 14.63
N ALA A 401 3.72 -5.56 13.45
CA ALA A 401 2.90 -6.25 12.46
C ALA A 401 3.57 -7.56 11.98
N ARG A 402 4.87 -7.51 11.62
CA ARG A 402 5.61 -8.70 11.14
C ARG A 402 5.78 -9.80 12.19
N ASN A 403 5.74 -9.43 13.45
CA ASN A 403 5.87 -10.37 14.58
C ASN A 403 4.53 -10.91 15.07
N PHE A 404 3.41 -10.55 14.41
CA PHE A 404 2.10 -11.05 14.80
C PHE A 404 1.99 -12.56 14.57
N ARG A 405 1.45 -13.27 15.55
CA ARG A 405 1.50 -14.74 15.60
C ARG A 405 0.71 -15.43 14.49
N ASN A 406 -0.53 -14.96 14.25
CA ASN A 406 -1.38 -15.52 13.20
C ASN A 406 -0.87 -15.07 11.83
N GLY A 407 -0.45 -16.03 10.98
CA GLY A 407 0.18 -15.76 9.70
C GLY A 407 -0.70 -14.96 8.73
N ARG A 408 -2.01 -15.26 8.64
CA ARG A 408 -2.91 -14.55 7.72
C ARG A 408 -3.21 -13.12 8.21
N ILE A 409 -3.46 -12.96 9.50
CA ILE A 409 -3.65 -11.62 10.10
C ILE A 409 -2.37 -10.80 10.00
N ARG A 410 -1.20 -11.41 10.21
CA ARG A 410 0.10 -10.76 10.01
C ARG A 410 0.24 -10.15 8.62
N GLN A 411 -0.07 -10.90 7.56
CA GLN A 411 -0.01 -10.40 6.19
C GLN A 411 -0.99 -9.24 5.97
N MET A 412 -2.16 -9.33 6.55
CA MET A 412 -3.16 -8.26 6.47
C MET A 412 -2.75 -7.01 7.26
N LEU A 413 -2.06 -7.17 8.40
CA LEU A 413 -1.48 -6.05 9.15
C LEU A 413 -0.36 -5.36 8.37
N LEU A 414 0.50 -6.13 7.69
CA LEU A 414 1.54 -5.55 6.82
C LEU A 414 0.91 -4.78 5.65
N PHE A 415 -0.12 -5.33 5.01
CA PHE A 415 -0.91 -4.66 3.97
C PHE A 415 -1.61 -3.38 4.48
N PHE A 416 -2.00 -3.35 5.75
CA PHE A 416 -2.58 -2.18 6.39
C PHE A 416 -1.54 -1.09 6.65
N VAL A 417 -0.39 -1.47 7.22
CA VAL A 417 0.69 -0.55 7.61
C VAL A 417 1.35 0.10 6.39
N GLU A 418 1.57 -0.66 5.32
CA GLU A 418 2.24 -0.14 4.12
C GLU A 418 1.48 1.05 3.48
N GLN A 419 0.16 1.12 3.66
CA GLN A 419 -0.66 2.20 3.14
C GLN A 419 -0.40 3.56 3.83
N ALA A 420 0.36 3.58 4.93
CA ALA A 420 0.79 4.82 5.56
C ALA A 420 2.07 5.41 4.93
N ASN A 421 2.82 4.63 4.15
CA ASN A 421 4.11 5.06 3.61
C ASN A 421 4.04 6.41 2.87
N TRP A 422 3.02 6.60 2.02
CA TRP A 422 2.87 7.85 1.26
C TRP A 422 2.59 9.04 2.15
N THR A 423 1.57 8.94 3.00
CA THR A 423 1.08 10.05 3.83
C THR A 423 2.08 10.47 4.90
N MET A 424 2.96 9.56 5.30
CA MET A 424 4.01 9.81 6.30
C MET A 424 5.35 10.20 5.65
N SER A 425 5.48 10.12 4.31
CA SER A 425 6.70 10.46 3.60
C SER A 425 6.75 11.94 3.17
N ARG A 426 7.96 12.42 2.86
CA ARG A 426 8.19 13.73 2.24
C ARG A 426 7.62 13.84 0.81
N LEU A 427 7.21 12.73 0.22
CA LEU A 427 6.55 12.70 -1.09
C LEU A 427 5.08 13.12 -1.02
N ASN A 428 4.51 13.23 0.18
CA ASN A 428 3.15 13.68 0.40
C ASN A 428 3.04 15.19 0.25
N ARG A 429 2.72 15.66 -0.96
CA ARG A 429 2.59 17.09 -1.26
C ARG A 429 1.47 17.74 -0.46
N TYR A 430 1.77 18.80 0.26
CA TYR A 430 0.76 19.65 0.89
C TYR A 430 0.07 20.54 -0.15
N ARG A 431 -1.26 20.55 -0.11
CA ARG A 431 -2.09 21.39 -0.97
C ARG A 431 -3.31 21.90 -0.21
N PRO A 432 -3.28 23.16 0.28
CA PRO A 432 -4.31 23.69 1.16
C PRO A 432 -5.69 23.85 0.50
N THR A 433 -5.76 23.93 -0.83
CA THR A 433 -7.00 24.15 -1.61
C THR A 433 -7.72 22.87 -2.03
N GLY A 434 -7.22 21.68 -1.71
CA GLY A 434 -7.79 20.43 -2.16
C GLY A 434 -8.71 19.76 -1.15
N TYR A 435 -9.70 19.00 -1.61
CA TYR A 435 -10.54 18.15 -0.75
C TYR A 435 -9.73 17.11 0.03
N SER A 436 -8.66 16.60 -0.57
CA SER A 436 -7.74 15.64 0.02
C SER A 436 -6.33 16.18 -0.08
N GLN A 437 -6.05 17.21 0.69
CA GLN A 437 -4.80 17.98 0.67
C GLN A 437 -3.57 17.13 0.91
N VAL A 438 -3.75 16.02 1.60
CA VAL A 438 -2.69 15.17 2.12
C VAL A 438 -2.42 13.97 1.22
N ASN A 439 -3.18 13.77 0.15
CA ASN A 439 -3.12 12.56 -0.69
C ASN A 439 -2.90 12.86 -2.17
N GLN A 440 -2.30 13.98 -2.51
CA GLN A 440 -1.94 14.23 -3.90
C GLN A 440 -0.65 13.52 -4.25
N TYR A 441 -0.80 12.32 -4.78
CA TYR A 441 0.30 11.60 -5.41
C TYR A 441 0.67 12.29 -6.72
N LEU A 442 1.93 12.61 -6.85
CA LEU A 442 2.49 12.95 -8.15
C LEU A 442 2.81 11.62 -8.85
N THR A 443 1.82 11.13 -9.57
CA THR A 443 1.90 9.85 -10.24
C THR A 443 3.02 9.82 -11.27
N GLY A 444 3.85 8.77 -11.19
CA GLY A 444 4.93 8.52 -12.13
C GLY A 444 6.19 9.37 -11.96
N VAL A 445 6.28 10.20 -10.92
CA VAL A 445 7.48 11.01 -10.66
C VAL A 445 7.81 11.07 -9.17
N TYR A 446 9.00 10.67 -8.80
CA TYR A 446 9.54 10.96 -7.48
C TYR A 446 9.96 12.43 -7.40
N TYR A 447 9.21 13.21 -6.66
CA TYR A 447 9.37 14.65 -6.56
C TYR A 447 9.12 15.15 -5.14
N LEU A 448 10.07 15.91 -4.61
CA LEU A 448 9.87 16.64 -3.35
C LEU A 448 9.30 18.03 -3.65
N ALA A 449 8.05 18.23 -3.22
CA ALA A 449 7.42 19.55 -3.28
C ALA A 449 8.10 20.53 -2.32
N ALA A 450 7.97 21.86 -2.58
CA ALA A 450 8.42 22.88 -1.63
C ALA A 450 7.63 22.84 -0.32
N GLN A 451 6.45 22.22 -0.35
CA GLN A 451 5.58 22.00 0.81
C GLN A 451 5.16 20.53 0.84
N HIS A 452 5.38 19.85 1.94
CA HIS A 452 4.88 18.50 2.15
C HIS A 452 4.24 18.36 3.52
N ALA A 453 3.25 17.49 3.64
CA ALA A 453 2.57 17.20 4.89
C ALA A 453 3.01 15.82 5.40
N GLU A 454 3.55 15.78 6.60
CA GLU A 454 3.83 14.54 7.31
C GLU A 454 2.64 14.23 8.22
N CYS A 455 1.87 13.20 7.89
CA CYS A 455 0.75 12.75 8.68
C CYS A 455 1.20 11.89 9.86
N SER A 456 0.44 11.96 10.97
CA SER A 456 0.60 10.97 12.02
C SER A 456 0.06 9.60 11.58
N PRO A 457 0.58 8.49 12.14
CA PRO A 457 0.08 7.15 11.82
C PRO A 457 -1.42 7.03 12.11
N TRP A 458 -1.90 7.59 13.20
CA TRP A 458 -3.31 7.52 13.61
C TRP A 458 -4.23 8.29 12.66
N TYR A 459 -3.83 9.48 12.21
CA TYR A 459 -4.59 10.23 11.20
C TYR A 459 -4.80 9.41 9.94
N THR A 460 -3.78 8.65 9.54
CA THR A 460 -3.82 7.82 8.33
C THR A 460 -4.58 6.50 8.54
N LEU A 461 -4.38 5.83 9.66
CA LEU A 461 -4.72 4.41 9.84
C LEU A 461 -5.96 4.16 10.72
N ASP A 462 -6.32 5.03 11.69
CA ASP A 462 -7.45 4.78 12.62
C ASP A 462 -8.74 4.41 11.89
N GLY A 463 -9.18 5.24 10.96
CA GLY A 463 -10.41 4.96 10.20
C GLY A 463 -10.25 3.89 9.11
N LYS A 464 -9.01 3.55 8.76
CA LYS A 464 -8.72 2.61 7.67
C LYS A 464 -8.88 1.16 8.13
N ALA A 465 -8.56 0.82 9.38
CA ALA A 465 -8.76 -0.52 9.92
C ALA A 465 -10.23 -0.96 9.77
N LYS A 466 -11.17 -0.13 10.24
CA LYS A 466 -12.60 -0.39 10.12
C LYS A 466 -13.07 -0.46 8.66
N ARG A 467 -12.60 0.46 7.79
CA ARG A 467 -12.95 0.45 6.37
C ARG A 467 -12.48 -0.82 5.67
N LEU A 468 -11.26 -1.27 5.93
CA LEU A 468 -10.74 -2.51 5.36
C LEU A 468 -11.51 -3.72 5.88
N ALA A 469 -11.80 -3.82 7.18
CA ALA A 469 -12.62 -4.89 7.74
C ALA A 469 -14.00 -4.95 7.06
N SER A 470 -14.67 -3.81 6.92
CA SER A 470 -15.96 -3.72 6.21
C SER A 470 -15.85 -4.14 4.73
N VAL A 471 -14.75 -3.81 4.04
CA VAL A 471 -14.56 -4.24 2.66
C VAL A 471 -14.33 -5.74 2.58
N PHE A 472 -13.48 -6.31 3.44
CA PHE A 472 -13.16 -7.72 3.39
C PHE A 472 -14.31 -8.62 3.89
N SER A 473 -15.26 -8.07 4.63
CA SER A 473 -16.52 -8.79 4.96
C SER A 473 -17.47 -8.96 3.76
N LEU A 474 -17.28 -8.17 2.68
CA LEU A 474 -18.07 -8.32 1.44
C LEU A 474 -17.61 -9.51 0.59
N PHE A 475 -16.41 -10.05 0.85
CA PHE A 475 -15.87 -11.12 0.01
C PHE A 475 -16.59 -12.44 0.26
N PRO A 476 -16.96 -13.18 -0.79
CA PRO A 476 -17.56 -14.49 -0.65
C PRO A 476 -16.68 -15.42 0.18
N THR A 477 -17.31 -16.16 1.07
CA THR A 477 -16.63 -17.12 1.97
C THR A 477 -16.16 -18.40 1.24
N GLN A 478 -16.66 -18.63 0.03
CA GLN A 478 -16.24 -19.75 -0.80
C GLN A 478 -14.76 -19.62 -1.17
N ASN A 479 -14.02 -20.64 -0.87
CA ASN A 479 -12.57 -20.69 -0.98
C ASN A 479 -12.13 -21.00 -2.41
N ASN A 480 -12.34 -20.05 -3.34
CA ASN A 480 -11.76 -20.14 -4.68
C ASN A 480 -10.30 -19.76 -4.58
N ARG A 481 -9.48 -20.76 -4.60
CA ARG A 481 -8.06 -20.59 -4.42
C ARG A 481 -7.44 -20.05 -5.71
N CYS A 482 -6.54 -19.10 -5.53
CA CYS A 482 -5.72 -18.52 -6.58
C CYS A 482 -4.29 -19.04 -6.44
N ALA A 483 -3.52 -19.02 -7.52
CA ALA A 483 -2.07 -19.14 -7.48
C ALA A 483 -1.46 -17.79 -7.86
N ILE A 484 -0.62 -17.26 -6.99
CA ILE A 484 -0.01 -15.94 -7.19
C ILE A 484 1.51 -16.10 -7.19
N THR A 485 2.16 -15.46 -8.14
CA THR A 485 3.61 -15.55 -8.36
C THR A 485 4.21 -14.17 -8.59
N THR A 486 5.50 -14.03 -8.30
CA THR A 486 6.27 -12.81 -8.49
C THR A 486 7.45 -13.11 -9.41
N MET A 487 7.31 -12.79 -10.69
CA MET A 487 8.34 -13.04 -11.71
C MET A 487 8.05 -12.28 -13.00
N SER A 488 8.96 -12.34 -13.98
CA SER A 488 8.67 -11.85 -15.33
C SER A 488 7.57 -12.69 -15.99
N ALA A 489 6.60 -12.04 -16.62
CA ALA A 489 5.55 -12.72 -17.37
C ALA A 489 6.11 -13.54 -18.54
N ALA A 490 7.26 -13.13 -19.09
CA ALA A 490 7.93 -13.86 -20.17
C ALA A 490 8.46 -15.24 -19.73
N SER A 491 8.75 -15.40 -18.43
CA SER A 491 9.31 -16.65 -17.90
C SER A 491 8.25 -17.65 -17.40
N ILE A 492 6.96 -17.29 -17.42
CA ILE A 492 5.89 -18.20 -16.94
C ILE A 492 5.65 -19.34 -17.91
N ALA A 493 5.90 -19.12 -19.21
CA ALA A 493 5.69 -20.10 -20.26
C ALA A 493 6.87 -21.07 -20.44
N ALA A 494 8.00 -20.79 -19.80
CA ALA A 494 9.19 -21.63 -19.80
C ALA A 494 9.20 -22.60 -18.59
#